data_9a90f4d132aa38e5e974a01829ed6eab
#
_entry.id   9a90f4d132aa38e5e974a01829ed6eab
#
_cell.length_a   1.000
_cell.length_b   1.000
_cell.length_c   1.000
_cell.angle_alpha   90.00
_cell.angle_beta   90.00
_cell.angle_gamma   90.00
#
_symmetry.space_group_name_H-M   'P 1'
#
loop_
_entity.id
_entity.type
_entity.pdbx_description
1 polymer ?
#
loop_
_entity_poly.entity_id
_entity_poly.type
_entity_poly.pdbx_seq_one_letter_code
_entity_poly.pdbx_strand_id
1 'polypeptide(L)'
;MRKHRAGSVWMILPLYLFTLIFVALPLLYVVALSFSTADGGYGVNWKFTLDNYKQILEPVYLQTFTGSFRLALTSTLIICLVGYPFGYFMAKLSGGKKKLAMLFLMLPFWVNSLIRLYGWIIILQKKGLLNYLLMKLGIIQEPLKILYSYPAIVIGMIYVLLPFMALSVYSS
;
A
#
# COMPACT_ATOMS: atom_id res chain seq x y z
N MET A 1 26.24 33.35 -21.56
CA MET A 1 25.32 32.27 -21.16
C MET A 1 25.56 31.65 -19.76
N ARG A 2 26.37 32.24 -18.86
CA ARG A 2 26.65 31.68 -17.50
C ARG A 2 25.89 32.30 -16.33
N LYS A 3 25.21 33.46 -16.51
CA LYS A 3 24.52 34.18 -15.41
C LYS A 3 23.15 33.59 -15.00
N HIS A 4 22.47 32.79 -15.84
CA HIS A 4 21.17 32.22 -15.51
C HIS A 4 21.22 31.01 -14.58
N ARG A 5 22.38 30.34 -14.45
CA ARG A 5 22.50 29.16 -13.57
C ARG A 5 22.52 29.50 -12.07
N ALA A 6 23.07 30.63 -11.68
CA ALA A 6 23.17 31.02 -10.28
C ALA A 6 21.77 31.35 -9.68
N GLY A 7 20.90 32.06 -10.41
CA GLY A 7 19.55 32.37 -9.95
C GLY A 7 18.68 31.13 -9.78
N SER A 8 18.84 30.11 -10.64
CA SER A 8 18.10 28.84 -10.55
C SER A 8 18.52 28.02 -9.32
N VAL A 9 19.80 28.06 -8.93
CA VAL A 9 20.29 27.32 -7.73
C VAL A 9 19.70 27.91 -6.45
N TRP A 10 19.58 29.22 -6.33
CA TRP A 10 18.98 29.88 -5.18
C TRP A 10 17.48 29.57 -5.01
N MET A 11 16.75 29.39 -6.12
CA MET A 11 15.34 28.99 -6.08
C MET A 11 15.14 27.53 -5.63
N ILE A 12 16.12 26.66 -5.92
CA ILE A 12 16.03 25.22 -5.61
C ILE A 12 16.64 24.93 -4.22
N LEU A 13 17.49 25.82 -3.70
CA LEU A 13 18.19 25.65 -2.43
C LEU A 13 17.27 25.34 -1.24
N PRO A 14 16.12 26.03 -1.04
CA PRO A 14 15.20 25.70 0.07
C PRO A 14 14.67 24.28 -0.01
N LEU A 15 14.38 23.78 -1.23
CA LEU A 15 13.91 22.41 -1.44
C LEU A 15 15.00 21.40 -1.11
N TYR A 16 16.25 21.66 -1.53
CA TYR A 16 17.38 20.79 -1.21
C TYR A 16 17.67 20.75 0.29
N LEU A 17 17.65 21.90 0.97
CA LEU A 17 17.82 21.98 2.42
C LEU A 17 16.72 21.22 3.15
N PHE A 18 15.46 21.39 2.74
CA PHE A 18 14.34 20.65 3.30
C PHE A 18 14.54 19.15 3.13
N THR A 19 14.87 18.69 1.92
CA THR A 19 15.09 17.26 1.64
C THR A 19 16.29 16.71 2.44
N LEU A 20 17.37 17.46 2.56
CA LEU A 20 18.54 17.03 3.31
C LEU A 20 18.23 16.91 4.81
N ILE A 21 17.54 17.87 5.39
CA ILE A 21 17.25 17.90 6.83
C ILE A 21 16.15 16.88 7.20
N PHE A 22 15.05 16.86 6.43
CA PHE A 22 13.87 16.06 6.80
C PHE A 22 13.81 14.68 6.17
N VAL A 23 14.60 14.41 5.13
CA VAL A 23 14.64 13.09 4.50
C VAL A 23 16.01 12.44 4.67
N ALA A 24 17.10 13.08 4.24
CA ALA A 24 18.41 12.46 4.25
C ALA A 24 18.94 12.23 5.68
N LEU A 25 18.79 13.21 6.57
CA LEU A 25 19.32 13.11 7.93
C LEU A 25 18.62 12.01 8.75
N PRO A 26 17.27 11.87 8.77
CA PRO A 26 16.62 10.74 9.42
C PRO A 26 16.99 9.38 8.81
N LEU A 27 17.14 9.29 7.49
CA LEU A 27 17.58 8.05 6.84
C LEU A 27 19.00 7.66 7.26
N LEU A 28 19.94 8.61 7.30
CA LEU A 28 21.30 8.38 7.77
C LEU A 28 21.30 7.95 9.26
N TYR A 29 20.43 8.55 10.07
CA TYR A 29 20.26 8.16 11.47
C TYR A 29 19.75 6.72 11.61
N VAL A 30 18.75 6.31 10.81
CA VAL A 30 18.27 4.92 10.77
C VAL A 30 19.37 3.95 10.34
N VAL A 31 20.17 4.33 9.33
CA VAL A 31 21.35 3.53 8.92
C VAL A 31 22.35 3.40 10.06
N ALA A 32 22.66 4.48 10.78
CA ALA A 32 23.55 4.43 11.95
C ALA A 32 22.99 3.54 13.06
N LEU A 33 21.68 3.62 13.32
CA LEU A 33 21.00 2.76 14.28
C LEU A 33 21.07 1.28 13.90
N SER A 34 21.03 0.95 12.61
CA SER A 34 21.09 -0.44 12.15
C SER A 34 22.41 -1.15 12.52
N PHE A 35 23.48 -0.37 12.77
CA PHE A 35 24.77 -0.87 13.24
C PHE A 35 24.99 -0.71 14.74
N SER A 36 23.96 -0.32 15.50
CA SER A 36 24.03 -0.09 16.94
C SER A 36 23.30 -1.21 17.71
N THR A 37 23.65 -1.39 19.00
CA THR A 37 22.95 -2.36 19.87
C THR A 37 21.89 -1.64 20.70
N ALA A 38 20.79 -2.36 21.02
CA ALA A 38 19.79 -1.88 21.98
C ALA A 38 20.37 -1.96 23.41
N ASP A 39 20.08 -0.97 24.24
CA ASP A 39 20.57 -0.88 25.64
C ASP A 39 19.59 -1.56 26.63
N GLY A 40 18.85 -2.58 26.21
CA GLY A 40 17.90 -3.32 27.06
C GLY A 40 16.67 -2.52 27.52
N GLY A 41 16.56 -1.25 27.14
CA GLY A 41 15.46 -0.33 27.40
C GLY A 41 15.11 0.47 26.14
N TYR A 42 14.74 1.75 26.30
CA TYR A 42 14.47 2.67 25.17
C TYR A 42 15.73 3.37 24.64
N GLY A 43 16.93 3.00 25.15
CA GLY A 43 18.20 3.60 24.78
C GLY A 43 18.92 2.86 23.64
N VAL A 44 19.86 3.57 22.99
CA VAL A 44 20.74 3.03 21.95
C VAL A 44 22.15 3.03 22.48
N ASN A 45 22.80 1.86 22.46
CA ASN A 45 24.21 1.74 22.77
C ASN A 45 25.00 1.83 21.44
N TRP A 46 25.79 2.88 21.27
CA TRP A 46 26.57 3.15 20.07
C TRP A 46 27.79 2.23 19.92
N LYS A 47 27.59 0.93 20.11
CA LYS A 47 28.60 -0.09 19.82
C LYS A 47 28.30 -0.68 18.46
N PHE A 48 29.29 -0.66 17.57
CA PHE A 48 29.14 -1.23 16.24
C PHE A 48 28.85 -2.74 16.31
N THR A 49 27.74 -3.16 15.68
CA THR A 49 27.35 -4.57 15.60
C THR A 49 26.72 -4.89 14.26
N LEU A 50 26.80 -6.14 13.83
CA LEU A 50 26.07 -6.70 12.70
C LEU A 50 24.98 -7.69 13.16
N ASP A 51 24.72 -7.79 14.45
CA ASP A 51 23.77 -8.77 14.99
C ASP A 51 22.33 -8.49 14.55
N ASN A 52 21.96 -7.21 14.36
CA ASN A 52 20.66 -6.83 13.80
C ASN A 52 20.45 -7.46 12.40
N TYR A 53 21.51 -7.55 11.60
CA TYR A 53 21.44 -8.17 10.26
C TYR A 53 21.37 -9.70 10.33
N LYS A 54 22.03 -10.32 11.34
CA LYS A 54 21.90 -11.76 11.59
C LYS A 54 20.50 -12.13 12.05
N GLN A 55 19.89 -11.30 12.89
CA GLN A 55 18.51 -11.51 13.38
C GLN A 55 17.49 -11.54 12.23
N ILE A 56 17.70 -10.80 11.13
CA ILE A 56 16.82 -10.86 9.96
C ILE A 56 16.74 -12.28 9.36
N LEU A 57 17.79 -13.08 9.54
CA LEU A 57 17.85 -14.47 9.07
C LEU A 57 17.16 -15.46 10.03
N GLU A 58 16.69 -15.01 11.19
CA GLU A 58 15.95 -15.86 12.10
C GLU A 58 14.62 -16.31 11.48
N PRO A 59 14.16 -17.54 11.78
CA PRO A 59 12.95 -18.11 11.17
C PRO A 59 11.71 -17.23 11.27
N VAL A 60 11.54 -16.50 12.37
CA VAL A 60 10.39 -15.60 12.61
C VAL A 60 10.35 -14.48 11.57
N TYR A 61 11.48 -13.82 11.32
CA TYR A 61 11.56 -12.74 10.33
C TYR A 61 11.43 -13.25 8.91
N LEU A 62 12.08 -14.37 8.59
CA LEU A 62 11.97 -15.00 7.27
C LEU A 62 10.54 -15.46 6.97
N GLN A 63 9.83 -16.02 7.95
CA GLN A 63 8.43 -16.40 7.79
C GLN A 63 7.53 -15.20 7.56
N THR A 64 7.75 -14.12 8.30
CA THR A 64 7.00 -12.86 8.13
C THR A 64 7.28 -12.24 6.77
N PHE A 65 8.54 -12.22 6.35
CA PHE A 65 8.95 -11.69 5.05
C PHE A 65 8.34 -12.48 3.89
N THR A 66 8.44 -13.82 3.93
CA THR A 66 7.87 -14.69 2.90
C THR A 66 6.35 -14.58 2.85
N GLY A 67 5.68 -14.47 4.01
CA GLY A 67 4.24 -14.22 4.09
C GLY A 67 3.84 -12.90 3.44
N SER A 68 4.56 -11.83 3.74
CA SER A 68 4.34 -10.51 3.15
C SER A 68 4.60 -10.49 1.65
N PHE A 69 5.68 -11.16 1.21
CA PHE A 69 6.02 -11.28 -0.21
C PHE A 69 4.95 -12.06 -0.99
N ARG A 70 4.47 -13.18 -0.43
CA ARG A 70 3.38 -13.97 -1.01
C ARG A 70 2.10 -13.13 -1.13
N LEU A 71 1.76 -12.36 -0.09
CA LEU A 71 0.61 -11.47 -0.09
C LEU A 71 0.73 -10.39 -1.18
N ALA A 72 1.89 -9.73 -1.25
CA ALA A 72 2.15 -8.71 -2.25
C ALA A 72 2.06 -9.27 -3.68
N LEU A 73 2.69 -10.42 -3.94
CA LEU A 73 2.68 -11.07 -5.25
C LEU A 73 1.26 -11.46 -5.67
N THR A 74 0.51 -12.13 -4.77
CA THR A 74 -0.87 -12.56 -5.04
C THR A 74 -1.77 -11.36 -5.33
N SER A 75 -1.70 -10.33 -4.50
CA SER A 75 -2.51 -9.11 -4.69
C SER A 75 -2.15 -8.40 -5.99
N THR A 76 -0.86 -8.26 -6.31
CA THR A 76 -0.38 -7.62 -7.54
C THR A 76 -0.86 -8.35 -8.77
N LEU A 77 -0.75 -9.69 -8.81
CA LEU A 77 -1.22 -10.50 -9.94
C LEU A 77 -2.72 -10.30 -10.19
N ILE A 78 -3.53 -10.34 -9.12
CA ILE A 78 -4.98 -10.13 -9.25
C ILE A 78 -5.28 -8.70 -9.69
N ILE A 79 -4.59 -7.70 -9.13
CA ILE A 79 -4.75 -6.29 -9.51
C ILE A 79 -4.38 -6.08 -10.99
N CYS A 80 -3.32 -6.71 -11.47
CA CYS A 80 -2.95 -6.67 -12.89
C CYS A 80 -4.02 -7.30 -13.77
N LEU A 81 -4.51 -8.49 -13.40
CA LEU A 81 -5.52 -9.21 -14.16
C LEU A 81 -6.86 -8.46 -14.26
N VAL A 82 -7.25 -7.74 -13.21
CA VAL A 82 -8.52 -6.99 -13.16
C VAL A 82 -8.32 -5.54 -13.60
N GLY A 83 -7.29 -4.89 -13.10
CA GLY A 83 -7.04 -3.46 -13.30
C GLY A 83 -6.59 -3.12 -14.72
N TYR A 84 -5.81 -4.01 -15.37
CA TYR A 84 -5.38 -3.79 -16.75
C TYR A 84 -6.57 -3.76 -17.74
N PRO A 85 -7.45 -4.77 -17.81
CA PRO A 85 -8.63 -4.71 -18.67
C PRO A 85 -9.52 -3.51 -18.35
N PHE A 86 -9.71 -3.22 -17.06
CA PHE A 86 -10.54 -2.11 -16.63
C PHE A 86 -9.98 -0.76 -17.10
N GLY A 87 -8.68 -0.49 -16.89
CA GLY A 87 -8.02 0.72 -17.39
C GLY A 87 -8.05 0.85 -18.91
N TYR A 88 -7.82 -0.27 -19.62
CA TYR A 88 -7.90 -0.33 -21.08
C TYR A 88 -9.31 -0.02 -21.60
N PHE A 89 -10.35 -0.58 -20.99
CA PHE A 89 -11.73 -0.26 -21.36
C PHE A 89 -12.06 1.21 -21.08
N MET A 90 -11.61 1.76 -19.95
CA MET A 90 -11.77 3.18 -19.64
C MET A 90 -11.13 4.08 -20.70
N ALA A 91 -9.95 3.73 -21.18
CA ALA A 91 -9.26 4.50 -22.24
C ALA A 91 -10.06 4.55 -23.54
N LYS A 92 -10.81 3.49 -23.87
CA LYS A 92 -11.67 3.41 -25.06
C LYS A 92 -13.03 4.10 -24.92
N LEU A 93 -13.45 4.46 -23.71
CA LEU A 93 -14.69 5.17 -23.51
C LEU A 93 -14.59 6.60 -24.06
N SER A 94 -15.72 7.12 -24.58
CA SER A 94 -15.84 8.50 -25.08
C SER A 94 -16.95 9.27 -24.36
N GLY A 95 -16.88 10.60 -24.44
CA GLY A 95 -17.92 11.50 -23.95
C GLY A 95 -18.25 11.35 -22.47
N GLY A 96 -19.54 11.35 -22.14
CA GLY A 96 -20.05 11.29 -20.77
C GLY A 96 -19.71 10.00 -20.01
N LYS A 97 -19.66 8.87 -20.72
CA LYS A 97 -19.31 7.57 -20.11
C LYS A 97 -17.89 7.57 -19.56
N LYS A 98 -16.94 8.20 -20.24
CA LYS A 98 -15.56 8.35 -19.78
C LYS A 98 -15.48 9.20 -18.51
N LYS A 99 -16.18 10.34 -18.50
CA LYS A 99 -16.25 11.22 -17.30
C LYS A 99 -16.84 10.48 -16.12
N LEU A 100 -17.92 9.73 -16.32
CA LEU A 100 -18.58 8.96 -15.27
C LEU A 100 -17.68 7.86 -14.71
N ALA A 101 -17.00 7.09 -15.57
CA ALA A 101 -16.07 6.05 -15.16
C ALA A 101 -14.89 6.63 -14.33
N MET A 102 -14.34 7.79 -14.75
CA MET A 102 -13.30 8.49 -13.99
C MET A 102 -13.82 8.96 -12.63
N LEU A 103 -15.04 9.50 -12.57
CA LEU A 103 -15.65 9.94 -11.31
C LEU A 103 -15.78 8.76 -10.34
N PHE A 104 -16.31 7.62 -10.78
CA PHE A 104 -16.44 6.43 -9.95
C PHE A 104 -15.08 5.88 -9.48
N LEU A 105 -14.05 5.97 -10.32
CA LEU A 105 -12.71 5.55 -9.96
C LEU A 105 -12.09 6.45 -8.89
N MET A 106 -12.42 7.76 -8.93
CA MET A 106 -11.92 8.76 -7.98
C MET A 106 -12.71 8.80 -6.67
N LEU A 107 -13.98 8.39 -6.66
CA LEU A 107 -14.85 8.40 -5.48
C LEU A 107 -14.21 7.79 -4.22
N PRO A 108 -13.54 6.62 -4.30
CA PRO A 108 -12.88 6.03 -3.13
C PRO A 108 -11.83 6.94 -2.48
N PHE A 109 -11.19 7.83 -3.24
CA PHE A 109 -10.18 8.73 -2.68
C PHE A 109 -10.76 9.86 -1.83
N TRP A 110 -12.01 10.23 -2.05
CA TRP A 110 -12.70 11.28 -1.29
C TRP A 110 -13.24 10.77 0.05
N VAL A 111 -13.39 9.46 0.19
CA VAL A 111 -13.83 8.83 1.43
C VAL A 111 -12.63 8.54 2.32
N ASN A 112 -12.72 8.91 3.59
CA ASN A 112 -11.69 8.62 4.59
C ASN A 112 -11.37 7.12 4.62
N SER A 113 -10.08 6.78 4.65
CA SER A 113 -9.60 5.40 4.63
C SER A 113 -10.13 4.55 5.79
N LEU A 114 -10.29 5.14 6.98
CA LEU A 114 -10.85 4.45 8.14
C LEU A 114 -12.30 4.04 7.90
N ILE A 115 -13.13 4.94 7.38
CA ILE A 115 -14.55 4.65 7.07
C ILE A 115 -14.63 3.50 6.06
N ARG A 116 -13.77 3.51 5.04
CA ARG A 116 -13.70 2.43 4.03
C ARG A 116 -13.32 1.09 4.64
N LEU A 117 -12.33 1.08 5.55
CA LEU A 117 -11.91 -0.13 6.24
C LEU A 117 -13.03 -0.67 7.14
N TYR A 118 -13.72 0.19 7.90
CA TYR A 118 -14.87 -0.23 8.69
C TYR A 118 -16.01 -0.79 7.82
N GLY A 119 -16.24 -0.21 6.65
CA GLY A 119 -17.20 -0.76 5.67
C GLY A 119 -16.85 -2.21 5.29
N TRP A 120 -15.57 -2.50 5.00
CA TRP A 120 -15.13 -3.87 4.72
C TRP A 120 -15.25 -4.80 5.92
N ILE A 121 -14.94 -4.33 7.14
CA ILE A 121 -15.15 -5.10 8.37
C ILE A 121 -16.61 -5.52 8.51
N ILE A 122 -17.55 -4.58 8.34
CA ILE A 122 -19.00 -4.86 8.44
C ILE A 122 -19.47 -5.86 7.38
N ILE A 123 -18.95 -5.75 6.14
CA ILE A 123 -19.31 -6.65 5.04
C ILE A 123 -18.77 -8.07 5.26
N LEU A 124 -17.51 -8.19 5.71
CA LEU A 124 -16.79 -9.46 5.81
C LEU A 124 -16.95 -10.18 7.14
N GLN A 125 -17.55 -9.55 8.17
CA GLN A 125 -17.77 -10.20 9.46
C GLN A 125 -18.73 -11.40 9.37
N LYS A 126 -18.70 -12.29 10.36
CA LYS A 126 -19.49 -13.53 10.37
C LYS A 126 -20.99 -13.29 10.15
N LYS A 127 -21.56 -12.24 10.73
CA LYS A 127 -22.95 -11.80 10.52
C LYS A 127 -23.05 -10.66 9.48
N GLY A 128 -22.07 -10.51 8.60
CA GLY A 128 -22.00 -9.44 7.62
C GLY A 128 -22.82 -9.72 6.35
N LEU A 129 -22.91 -8.67 5.52
CA LEU A 129 -23.70 -8.70 4.30
C LEU A 129 -23.27 -9.80 3.33
N LEU A 130 -21.96 -10.08 3.22
CA LEU A 130 -21.45 -11.11 2.33
C LEU A 130 -21.97 -12.50 2.72
N ASN A 131 -21.83 -12.88 3.99
CA ASN A 131 -22.34 -14.15 4.49
C ASN A 131 -23.86 -14.25 4.36
N TYR A 132 -24.58 -13.17 4.66
CA TYR A 132 -26.03 -13.14 4.48
C TYR A 132 -26.45 -13.43 3.03
N LEU A 133 -25.79 -12.79 2.06
CA LEU A 133 -26.09 -13.00 0.64
C LEU A 133 -25.73 -14.42 0.17
N LEU A 134 -24.56 -14.93 0.57
CA LEU A 134 -24.10 -16.27 0.19
C LEU A 134 -25.03 -17.36 0.76
N MET A 135 -25.50 -17.21 2.01
CA MET A 135 -26.47 -18.12 2.62
C MET A 135 -27.83 -18.03 1.93
N LYS A 136 -28.30 -16.81 1.64
CA LYS A 136 -29.59 -16.60 0.95
C LYS A 136 -29.60 -17.19 -0.47
N LEU A 137 -28.47 -17.18 -1.15
CA LEU A 137 -28.28 -17.79 -2.48
C LEU A 137 -28.08 -19.32 -2.42
N GLY A 138 -28.02 -19.90 -1.22
CA GLY A 138 -27.78 -21.34 -1.04
C GLY A 138 -26.34 -21.80 -1.38
N ILE A 139 -25.39 -20.86 -1.53
CA ILE A 139 -24.00 -21.15 -1.88
C ILE A 139 -23.26 -21.74 -0.68
N ILE A 140 -23.59 -21.28 0.53
CA ILE A 140 -23.01 -21.77 1.79
C ILE A 140 -24.13 -22.11 2.78
N GLN A 141 -23.89 -23.11 3.62
CA GLN A 141 -24.82 -23.52 4.68
C GLN A 141 -24.50 -22.88 6.03
N GLU A 142 -23.23 -22.54 6.25
CA GLU A 142 -22.75 -21.90 7.47
C GLU A 142 -21.95 -20.62 7.14
N PRO A 143 -21.98 -19.60 8.03
CA PRO A 143 -21.28 -18.36 7.80
C PRO A 143 -19.75 -18.54 7.87
N LEU A 144 -19.07 -18.12 6.82
CA LEU A 144 -17.62 -18.18 6.69
C LEU A 144 -16.92 -17.18 7.63
N LYS A 145 -15.82 -17.59 8.21
CA LYS A 145 -14.90 -16.73 8.98
C LYS A 145 -13.89 -16.08 8.04
N ILE A 146 -14.32 -15.09 7.27
CA ILE A 146 -13.47 -14.42 6.28
C ILE A 146 -12.67 -13.29 6.91
N LEU A 147 -13.27 -12.55 7.83
CA LEU A 147 -12.61 -11.41 8.48
C LEU A 147 -11.30 -11.86 9.18
N TYR A 148 -10.24 -11.05 9.05
CA TYR A 148 -8.86 -11.33 9.53
C TYR A 148 -8.18 -12.56 8.89
N SER A 149 -8.70 -13.06 7.77
CA SER A 149 -8.07 -14.13 7.00
C SER A 149 -7.25 -13.58 5.83
N TYR A 150 -6.39 -14.43 5.27
CA TYR A 150 -5.59 -14.08 4.08
C TYR A 150 -6.45 -13.56 2.91
N PRO A 151 -7.58 -14.18 2.53
CA PRO A 151 -8.45 -13.65 1.48
C PRO A 151 -9.00 -12.25 1.79
N ALA A 152 -9.36 -11.96 3.05
CA ALA A 152 -9.84 -10.63 3.41
C ALA A 152 -8.78 -9.55 3.20
N ILE A 153 -7.52 -9.85 3.54
CA ILE A 153 -6.42 -8.92 3.33
C ILE A 153 -6.18 -8.70 1.83
N VAL A 154 -6.21 -9.76 1.02
CA VAL A 154 -6.07 -9.66 -0.44
C VAL A 154 -7.20 -8.81 -1.05
N ILE A 155 -8.45 -9.01 -0.64
CA ILE A 155 -9.59 -8.19 -1.09
C ILE A 155 -9.37 -6.71 -0.73
N GLY A 156 -8.94 -6.44 0.50
CA GLY A 156 -8.62 -5.07 0.95
C GLY A 156 -7.51 -4.44 0.12
N MET A 157 -6.42 -5.17 -0.17
CA MET A 157 -5.32 -4.71 -1.01
C MET A 157 -5.77 -4.41 -2.43
N ILE A 158 -6.57 -5.30 -3.04
CA ILE A 158 -7.15 -5.09 -4.37
C ILE A 158 -7.99 -3.82 -4.38
N TYR A 159 -8.89 -3.66 -3.43
CA TYR A 159 -9.76 -2.50 -3.35
C TYR A 159 -8.98 -1.17 -3.25
N VAL A 160 -7.91 -1.14 -2.47
CA VAL A 160 -7.08 0.06 -2.27
C VAL A 160 -6.22 0.37 -3.49
N LEU A 161 -5.63 -0.65 -4.12
CA LEU A 161 -4.61 -0.47 -5.16
C LEU A 161 -5.15 -0.53 -6.60
N LEU A 162 -6.34 -1.12 -6.81
CA LEU A 162 -6.94 -1.25 -8.15
C LEU A 162 -7.12 0.12 -8.86
N PRO A 163 -7.58 1.19 -8.20
CA PRO A 163 -7.69 2.50 -8.84
C PRO A 163 -6.35 3.04 -9.37
N PHE A 164 -5.25 2.81 -8.64
CA PHE A 164 -3.92 3.25 -9.08
C PHE A 164 -3.48 2.50 -10.33
N MET A 165 -3.70 1.18 -10.38
CA MET A 165 -3.41 0.37 -11.57
C MET A 165 -4.25 0.82 -12.77
N ALA A 166 -5.56 1.01 -12.56
CA ALA A 166 -6.46 1.44 -13.62
C ALA A 166 -6.07 2.82 -14.19
N LEU A 167 -5.68 3.77 -13.32
CA LEU A 167 -5.20 5.09 -13.74
C LEU A 167 -3.88 5.01 -14.50
N SER A 168 -2.94 4.18 -14.06
CA SER A 168 -1.66 4.00 -14.75
C SER A 168 -1.85 3.46 -16.16
N VAL A 169 -2.70 2.44 -16.33
CA VAL A 169 -3.03 1.89 -17.65
C VAL A 169 -3.81 2.89 -18.51
N TYR A 170 -4.74 3.64 -17.91
CA TYR A 170 -5.50 4.67 -18.60
C TYR A 170 -4.62 5.80 -19.13
N SER A 171 -3.54 6.15 -18.42
CA SER A 171 -2.66 7.27 -18.78
C SER A 171 -1.56 6.89 -19.76
N SER A 172 -1.32 5.60 -19.99
CA SER A 172 -0.36 5.08 -20.98
C SER A 172 -0.92 5.08 -22.39
#